data_ae031c396353bb37f2b2a62aa58a9298
#
_entry.id   ae031c396353bb37f2b2a62aa58a9298
#
_cell.length_a   1.000
_cell.length_b   1.000
_cell.length_c   1.000
_cell.angle_alpha   90.00
_cell.angle_beta   90.00
_cell.angle_gamma   90.00
#
_symmetry.space_group_name_H-M   'P 1'
#
loop_
_entity.id
_entity.type
_entity.pdbx_description
1 polymer ?
#
loop_
_entity_poly.entity_id
_entity_poly.type
_entity_poly.pdbx_seq_one_letter_code
_entity_poly.pdbx_strand_id
1 'polypeptide(L)'
;TLAGDVQAKVQQADVIISSLPHDAALLGVAEWLSQVGRAGQVWVDTSTVSLSASALSAQRVTDRGMEHLRVTVSGNNHMAEAAQLTVLASGPQALHQRMLPLLQCWGPNQFHLGAAEQARLMKLVINLMIAQTSAMLSEALSLGSKGGLDWAQMWQVIGASAVGSPIVKAKSVQLSQHDYTPTFTVHQMMKDVGLMLQAGADLHVPLPQLSLTMQQMQAAVAQGDGELDYAAI
;
A
#
# COMPACT_ATOMS: atom_id res chain seq x y z
N THR A 1 -18.99 -12.81 -7.17
CA THR A 1 -19.72 -14.03 -6.75
C THR A 1 -18.91 -14.72 -5.65
N LEU A 2 -19.42 -14.72 -4.43
CA LEU A 2 -18.86 -15.51 -3.34
C LEU A 2 -18.96 -16.99 -3.74
N ALA A 3 -17.86 -17.69 -3.63
CA ALA A 3 -17.80 -19.11 -3.94
C ALA A 3 -18.52 -19.89 -2.83
N GLY A 4 -19.47 -20.75 -3.17
CA GLY A 4 -20.28 -21.50 -2.22
C GLY A 4 -19.48 -22.43 -1.31
N ASP A 5 -18.33 -22.93 -1.74
CA ASP A 5 -17.36 -23.67 -0.91
C ASP A 5 -15.95 -23.13 -1.16
N VAL A 6 -15.57 -22.14 -0.36
CA VAL A 6 -14.25 -21.52 -0.43
C VAL A 6 -13.14 -22.52 -0.10
N GLN A 7 -13.37 -23.40 0.86
CA GLN A 7 -12.38 -24.40 1.28
C GLN A 7 -12.07 -25.39 0.15
N ALA A 8 -13.08 -25.95 -0.49
CA ALA A 8 -12.87 -26.90 -1.60
C ALA A 8 -12.12 -26.24 -2.77
N LYS A 9 -12.42 -24.97 -3.08
CA LYS A 9 -11.70 -24.22 -4.12
C LYS A 9 -10.26 -23.95 -3.76
N VAL A 10 -9.99 -23.56 -2.51
CA VAL A 10 -8.63 -23.35 -2.02
C VAL A 10 -7.84 -24.65 -2.08
N GLN A 11 -8.42 -25.78 -1.70
CA GLN A 11 -7.75 -27.10 -1.77
C GLN A 11 -7.42 -27.53 -3.21
N GLN A 12 -8.18 -27.09 -4.20
CA GLN A 12 -7.94 -27.41 -5.62
C GLN A 12 -6.99 -26.42 -6.31
N ALA A 13 -6.86 -25.19 -5.80
CA ALA A 13 -6.03 -24.16 -6.42
C ALA A 13 -4.53 -24.48 -6.28
N ASP A 14 -3.75 -24.19 -7.31
CA ASP A 14 -2.28 -24.23 -7.23
C ASP A 14 -1.71 -22.93 -6.64
N VAL A 15 -2.37 -21.82 -6.90
CA VAL A 15 -1.99 -20.49 -6.40
C VAL A 15 -3.18 -19.83 -5.73
N ILE A 16 -2.98 -19.34 -4.53
CA ILE A 16 -3.94 -18.57 -3.75
C ILE A 16 -3.43 -17.12 -3.69
N ILE A 17 -4.27 -16.18 -4.05
CA ILE A 17 -3.94 -14.74 -3.99
C ILE A 17 -4.84 -14.08 -2.95
N SER A 18 -4.25 -13.28 -2.07
CA SER A 18 -4.99 -12.47 -1.10
C SER A 18 -4.59 -11.00 -1.13
N SER A 19 -5.56 -10.15 -0.81
CA SER A 19 -5.38 -8.72 -0.56
C SER A 19 -6.26 -8.35 0.63
N LEU A 20 -5.65 -8.14 1.78
CA LEU A 20 -6.34 -8.09 3.07
C LEU A 20 -6.14 -6.71 3.74
N PRO A 21 -7.13 -6.23 4.51
CA PRO A 21 -7.14 -4.85 4.99
C PRO A 21 -6.16 -4.56 6.14
N HIS A 22 -5.81 -5.57 6.96
CA HIS A 22 -5.02 -5.37 8.18
C HIS A 22 -4.41 -6.68 8.70
N ASP A 23 -3.52 -6.58 9.68
CA ASP A 23 -2.77 -7.69 10.29
C ASP A 23 -3.66 -8.84 10.78
N ALA A 24 -4.74 -8.52 11.50
CA ALA A 24 -5.63 -9.55 12.05
C ALA A 24 -6.28 -10.40 10.93
N ALA A 25 -6.66 -9.77 9.81
CA ALA A 25 -7.20 -10.48 8.66
C ALA A 25 -6.14 -11.39 8.01
N LEU A 26 -4.90 -10.90 7.87
CA LEU A 26 -3.78 -11.68 7.33
C LEU A 26 -3.48 -12.89 8.21
N LEU A 27 -3.36 -12.69 9.53
CA LEU A 27 -3.10 -13.75 10.50
C LEU A 27 -4.21 -14.80 10.52
N GLY A 28 -5.47 -14.36 10.43
CA GLY A 28 -6.62 -15.26 10.36
C GLY A 28 -6.62 -16.12 9.08
N VAL A 29 -6.29 -15.53 7.94
CA VAL A 29 -6.16 -16.26 6.68
C VAL A 29 -4.97 -17.24 6.72
N ALA A 30 -3.82 -16.80 7.26
CA ALA A 30 -2.66 -17.67 7.41
C ALA A 30 -2.95 -18.88 8.32
N GLU A 31 -3.64 -18.66 9.43
CA GLU A 31 -4.07 -19.73 10.33
C GLU A 31 -5.00 -20.72 9.60
N TRP A 32 -6.00 -20.21 8.91
CA TRP A 32 -6.91 -21.04 8.16
C TRP A 32 -6.22 -21.80 7.03
N LEU A 33 -5.35 -21.15 6.24
CA LEU A 33 -4.57 -21.81 5.18
C LEU A 33 -3.63 -22.88 5.73
N SER A 34 -3.08 -22.70 6.92
CA SER A 34 -2.23 -23.72 7.56
C SER A 34 -2.99 -25.00 7.91
N GLN A 35 -4.34 -24.93 8.00
CA GLN A 35 -5.20 -26.06 8.31
C GLN A 35 -5.76 -26.74 7.06
N VAL A 36 -6.10 -25.97 6.02
CA VAL A 36 -6.80 -26.47 4.83
C VAL A 36 -5.93 -26.55 3.59
N GLY A 37 -4.81 -25.82 3.56
CA GLY A 37 -3.88 -25.82 2.44
C GLY A 37 -3.10 -27.13 2.31
N ARG A 38 -2.52 -27.35 1.14
CA ARG A 38 -1.70 -28.54 0.85
C ARG A 38 -0.24 -28.17 0.58
N ALA A 39 0.66 -29.09 0.84
CA ALA A 39 2.08 -28.91 0.52
C ALA A 39 2.28 -28.60 -0.98
N GLY A 40 3.19 -27.70 -1.28
CA GLY A 40 3.50 -27.22 -2.63
C GLY A 40 2.52 -26.17 -3.19
N GLN A 41 1.43 -25.86 -2.50
CA GLN A 41 0.55 -24.73 -2.84
C GLN A 41 1.27 -23.40 -2.63
N VAL A 42 1.05 -22.43 -3.52
CA VAL A 42 1.63 -21.10 -3.41
C VAL A 42 0.59 -20.14 -2.84
N TRP A 43 0.96 -19.42 -1.79
CA TRP A 43 0.20 -18.27 -1.32
C TRP A 43 0.93 -16.97 -1.69
N VAL A 44 0.31 -16.15 -2.54
CA VAL A 44 0.74 -14.82 -2.92
C VAL A 44 -0.12 -13.80 -2.18
N ASP A 45 0.48 -13.00 -1.29
CA ASP A 45 -0.28 -12.01 -0.54
C ASP A 45 0.15 -10.58 -0.88
N THR A 46 -0.83 -9.74 -1.23
CA THR A 46 -0.62 -8.36 -1.69
C THR A 46 -0.92 -7.29 -0.63
N SER A 47 -1.25 -7.70 0.58
CA SER A 47 -1.69 -6.83 1.66
C SER A 47 -0.63 -5.81 2.09
N THR A 48 -1.05 -4.64 2.54
CA THR A 48 -0.20 -3.68 3.27
C THR A 48 -0.42 -3.86 4.76
N VAL A 49 0.54 -4.51 5.42
CA VAL A 49 0.48 -5.01 6.80
C VAL A 49 1.83 -4.81 7.49
N SER A 50 1.89 -5.06 8.81
CA SER A 50 3.14 -5.00 9.56
C SER A 50 4.12 -6.10 9.11
N LEU A 51 5.43 -5.81 9.28
CA LEU A 51 6.50 -6.77 8.98
C LEU A 51 6.38 -8.02 9.86
N SER A 52 6.02 -7.84 11.13
CA SER A 52 5.87 -8.93 12.10
C SER A 52 4.69 -9.85 11.78
N ALA A 53 3.51 -9.29 11.45
CA ALA A 53 2.36 -10.10 11.04
C ALA A 53 2.63 -10.85 9.73
N SER A 54 3.32 -10.21 8.78
CA SER A 54 3.73 -10.83 7.52
C SER A 54 4.71 -11.99 7.75
N ALA A 55 5.74 -11.80 8.58
CA ALA A 55 6.70 -12.85 8.90
C ALA A 55 6.04 -14.05 9.58
N LEU A 56 5.19 -13.80 10.59
CA LEU A 56 4.45 -14.85 11.30
C LEU A 56 3.50 -15.62 10.37
N SER A 57 2.81 -14.91 9.49
CA SER A 57 1.92 -15.54 8.50
C SER A 57 2.67 -16.44 7.53
N ALA A 58 3.82 -15.96 7.03
CA ALA A 58 4.70 -16.75 6.18
C ALA A 58 5.16 -18.04 6.89
N GLN A 59 5.64 -17.92 8.12
CA GLN A 59 6.09 -19.07 8.90
C GLN A 59 4.99 -20.12 9.05
N ARG A 60 3.78 -19.69 9.45
CA ARG A 60 2.64 -20.60 9.66
C ARG A 60 2.32 -21.47 8.45
N VAL A 61 2.32 -20.89 7.25
CA VAL A 61 1.99 -21.65 6.04
C VAL A 61 3.18 -22.48 5.55
N THR A 62 4.41 -21.97 5.68
CA THR A 62 5.61 -22.72 5.26
C THR A 62 5.91 -23.90 6.16
N ASP A 63 5.60 -23.84 7.46
CA ASP A 63 5.68 -24.98 8.39
C ASP A 63 4.74 -26.14 8.00
N ARG A 64 3.74 -25.87 7.14
CA ARG A 64 2.81 -26.86 6.56
C ARG A 64 3.18 -27.27 5.14
N GLY A 65 4.35 -26.86 4.66
CA GLY A 65 4.86 -27.19 3.33
C GLY A 65 4.26 -26.35 2.20
N MET A 66 3.49 -25.33 2.48
CA MET A 66 3.08 -24.34 1.48
C MET A 66 4.26 -23.43 1.13
N GLU A 67 4.20 -22.81 -0.04
CA GLU A 67 5.15 -21.78 -0.44
C GLU A 67 4.50 -20.40 -0.29
N HIS A 68 5.25 -19.39 0.15
CA HIS A 68 4.72 -18.05 0.35
C HIS A 68 5.55 -16.99 -0.38
N LEU A 69 4.87 -16.12 -1.12
CA LEU A 69 5.46 -14.95 -1.77
C LEU A 69 4.73 -13.68 -1.31
N ARG A 70 5.46 -12.75 -0.76
CA ARG A 70 4.98 -11.42 -0.42
C ARG A 70 5.05 -10.56 -1.66
N VAL A 71 3.92 -9.99 -2.07
CA VAL A 71 3.85 -9.20 -3.29
C VAL A 71 3.04 -7.94 -3.01
N THR A 72 3.70 -6.83 -2.77
CA THR A 72 3.00 -5.55 -2.67
C THR A 72 2.97 -4.84 -4.02
N VAL A 73 1.96 -4.00 -4.20
CA VAL A 73 1.79 -3.24 -5.44
C VAL A 73 1.81 -1.73 -5.17
N SER A 74 2.30 -0.98 -6.13
CA SER A 74 2.23 0.48 -6.13
C SER A 74 1.54 0.97 -7.39
N GLY A 75 0.56 1.83 -7.22
CA GLY A 75 -0.33 2.37 -8.23
C GLY A 75 -1.73 2.57 -7.65
N ASN A 76 -2.64 3.04 -8.49
CA ASN A 76 -4.04 3.26 -8.16
C ASN A 76 -4.96 2.30 -8.97
N ASN A 77 -6.28 2.43 -8.79
CA ASN A 77 -7.26 1.58 -9.47
C ASN A 77 -7.14 1.64 -11.00
N HIS A 78 -6.93 2.83 -11.58
CA HIS A 78 -6.75 2.97 -13.04
C HIS A 78 -5.50 2.26 -13.55
N MET A 79 -4.39 2.32 -12.78
CA MET A 79 -3.18 1.58 -13.12
C MET A 79 -3.38 0.06 -12.97
N ALA A 80 -4.19 -0.38 -12.01
CA ALA A 80 -4.53 -1.79 -11.84
C ALA A 80 -5.36 -2.30 -13.02
N GLU A 81 -6.40 -1.58 -13.42
CA GLU A 81 -7.24 -1.90 -14.59
C GLU A 81 -6.44 -1.94 -15.88
N ALA A 82 -5.47 -1.03 -16.03
CA ALA A 82 -4.59 -0.96 -17.19
C ALA A 82 -3.40 -1.93 -17.15
N ALA A 83 -3.28 -2.78 -16.11
CA ALA A 83 -2.12 -3.64 -15.89
C ALA A 83 -0.77 -2.87 -15.88
N GLN A 84 -0.74 -1.72 -15.19
CA GLN A 84 0.39 -0.79 -15.13
C GLN A 84 0.94 -0.62 -13.70
N LEU A 85 0.64 -1.55 -12.80
CA LEU A 85 1.15 -1.51 -11.43
C LEU A 85 2.67 -1.75 -11.41
N THR A 86 3.32 -1.16 -10.42
CA THR A 86 4.66 -1.59 -10.01
C THR A 86 4.50 -2.69 -8.98
N VAL A 87 5.12 -3.83 -9.22
CA VAL A 87 5.03 -5.05 -8.41
C VAL A 87 6.33 -5.23 -7.63
N LEU A 88 6.21 -5.30 -6.32
CA LEU A 88 7.33 -5.47 -5.39
C LEU A 88 7.18 -6.84 -4.73
N ALA A 89 8.07 -7.75 -5.01
CA ALA A 89 8.05 -9.11 -4.49
C ALA A 89 9.21 -9.39 -3.54
N SER A 90 8.97 -10.22 -2.53
CA SER A 90 10.01 -10.84 -1.71
C SER A 90 9.60 -12.24 -1.25
N GLY A 91 10.60 -13.10 -1.11
CA GLY A 91 10.46 -14.52 -0.84
C GLY A 91 11.53 -15.31 -1.58
N PRO A 92 11.46 -16.64 -1.61
CA PRO A 92 12.43 -17.45 -2.35
C PRO A 92 12.53 -17.03 -3.82
N GLN A 93 13.74 -16.79 -4.31
CA GLN A 93 13.94 -16.31 -5.69
C GLN A 93 13.41 -17.30 -6.73
N ALA A 94 13.57 -18.60 -6.52
CA ALA A 94 13.03 -19.62 -7.42
C ALA A 94 11.50 -19.56 -7.50
N LEU A 95 10.82 -19.31 -6.36
CA LEU A 95 9.38 -19.11 -6.32
C LEU A 95 8.97 -17.85 -7.08
N HIS A 96 9.67 -16.73 -6.86
CA HIS A 96 9.41 -15.49 -7.60
C HIS A 96 9.54 -15.71 -9.11
N GLN A 97 10.60 -16.38 -9.58
CA GLN A 97 10.80 -16.68 -11.01
C GLN A 97 9.66 -17.54 -11.57
N ARG A 98 9.18 -18.52 -10.81
CA ARG A 98 8.05 -19.36 -11.21
C ARG A 98 6.74 -18.56 -11.29
N MET A 99 6.54 -17.58 -10.39
CA MET A 99 5.33 -16.74 -10.36
C MET A 99 5.42 -15.53 -11.30
N LEU A 100 6.58 -15.21 -11.84
CA LEU A 100 6.80 -14.01 -12.66
C LEU A 100 5.81 -13.86 -13.83
N PRO A 101 5.45 -14.92 -14.59
CA PRO A 101 4.43 -14.79 -15.66
C PRO A 101 3.06 -14.32 -15.16
N LEU A 102 2.66 -14.76 -13.94
CA LEU A 102 1.44 -14.29 -13.30
C LEU A 102 1.57 -12.82 -12.85
N LEU A 103 2.68 -12.47 -12.19
CA LEU A 103 2.90 -11.12 -11.67
C LEU A 103 3.00 -10.09 -12.78
N GLN A 104 3.54 -10.45 -13.94
CA GLN A 104 3.61 -9.57 -15.13
C GLN A 104 2.23 -9.19 -15.68
N CYS A 105 1.18 -9.97 -15.39
CA CYS A 105 -0.19 -9.59 -15.74
C CYS A 105 -0.69 -8.38 -14.93
N TRP A 106 -0.04 -7.99 -13.84
CA TRP A 106 -0.43 -6.83 -13.01
C TRP A 106 0.29 -5.55 -13.41
N GLY A 107 1.46 -5.66 -14.05
CA GLY A 107 2.20 -4.50 -14.54
C GLY A 107 3.60 -4.83 -15.02
N PRO A 108 4.20 -3.93 -15.81
CA PRO A 108 5.50 -4.18 -16.45
C PRO A 108 6.69 -4.08 -15.50
N ASN A 109 6.56 -3.32 -14.40
CA ASN A 109 7.66 -3.05 -13.49
C ASN A 109 7.67 -4.10 -12.37
N GLN A 110 8.64 -5.03 -12.43
CA GLN A 110 8.75 -6.17 -11.53
C GLN A 110 10.06 -6.08 -10.74
N PHE A 111 9.99 -6.13 -9.41
CA PHE A 111 11.15 -6.06 -8.53
C PHE A 111 11.14 -7.21 -7.52
N HIS A 112 12.21 -8.01 -7.48
CA HIS A 112 12.46 -8.96 -6.40
C HIS A 112 13.46 -8.33 -5.42
N LEU A 113 13.01 -8.08 -4.19
CA LEU A 113 13.72 -7.23 -3.22
C LEU A 113 14.44 -8.02 -2.12
N GLY A 114 14.34 -9.35 -2.15
CA GLY A 114 14.99 -10.19 -1.15
C GLY A 114 14.13 -11.39 -0.70
N ALA A 115 14.60 -12.08 0.32
CA ALA A 115 14.02 -13.37 0.72
C ALA A 115 12.94 -13.26 1.82
N ALA A 116 12.84 -12.12 2.51
CA ALA A 116 11.97 -11.95 3.69
C ALA A 116 10.95 -10.80 3.51
N GLU A 117 10.97 -9.79 4.38
CA GLU A 117 9.94 -8.74 4.42
C GLU A 117 10.27 -7.50 3.57
N GLN A 118 11.27 -7.57 2.68
CA GLN A 118 11.75 -6.41 1.93
C GLN A 118 10.68 -5.76 1.05
N ALA A 119 9.78 -6.55 0.45
CA ALA A 119 8.67 -6.00 -0.34
C ALA A 119 7.68 -5.22 0.53
N ARG A 120 7.37 -5.72 1.74
CA ARG A 120 6.53 -5.01 2.71
C ARG A 120 7.17 -3.71 3.14
N LEU A 121 8.44 -3.76 3.55
CA LEU A 121 9.18 -2.58 3.98
C LEU A 121 9.25 -1.54 2.85
N MET A 122 9.56 -1.96 1.62
CA MET A 122 9.61 -1.03 0.48
C MET A 122 8.24 -0.39 0.18
N LYS A 123 7.15 -1.13 0.35
CA LYS A 123 5.80 -0.55 0.24
C LYS A 123 5.56 0.53 1.29
N LEU A 124 5.99 0.31 2.54
CA LEU A 124 5.89 1.32 3.60
C LEU A 124 6.76 2.55 3.28
N VAL A 125 7.98 2.36 2.75
CA VAL A 125 8.84 3.47 2.31
C VAL A 125 8.18 4.32 1.21
N ILE A 126 7.58 3.68 0.21
CA ILE A 126 6.85 4.40 -0.85
C ILE A 126 5.65 5.16 -0.28
N ASN A 127 4.84 4.50 0.55
CA ASN A 127 3.64 5.11 1.12
C ASN A 127 3.98 6.24 2.11
N LEU A 128 5.13 6.17 2.80
CA LEU A 128 5.66 7.27 3.62
C LEU A 128 5.89 8.53 2.78
N MET A 129 6.54 8.40 1.62
CA MET A 129 6.75 9.53 0.71
C MET A 129 5.43 10.08 0.16
N ILE A 130 4.46 9.20 -0.13
CA ILE A 130 3.12 9.57 -0.59
C ILE A 130 2.37 10.38 0.48
N ALA A 131 2.33 9.90 1.72
CA ALA A 131 1.67 10.57 2.83
C ALA A 131 2.29 11.95 3.12
N GLN A 132 3.62 12.02 3.16
CA GLN A 132 4.32 13.30 3.37
C GLN A 132 4.15 14.27 2.20
N THR A 133 3.99 13.78 0.96
CA THR A 133 3.69 14.65 -0.18
C THR A 133 2.34 15.35 0.00
N SER A 134 1.32 14.69 0.55
CA SER A 134 0.03 15.34 0.84
C SER A 134 0.16 16.40 1.93
N ALA A 135 0.88 16.11 3.02
CA ALA A 135 1.13 17.08 4.07
C ALA A 135 1.90 18.30 3.55
N MET A 136 2.94 18.08 2.75
CA MET A 136 3.70 19.16 2.10
C MET A 136 2.81 20.02 1.19
N LEU A 137 1.95 19.42 0.38
CA LEU A 137 1.03 20.13 -0.50
C LEU A 137 0.01 20.94 0.30
N SER A 138 -0.54 20.40 1.38
CA SER A 138 -1.49 21.07 2.27
C SER A 138 -0.90 22.37 2.83
N GLU A 139 0.31 22.30 3.40
CA GLU A 139 0.98 23.49 3.94
C GLU A 139 1.33 24.51 2.84
N ALA A 140 1.88 24.06 1.71
CA ALA A 140 2.29 24.93 0.62
C ALA A 140 1.10 25.67 -0.02
N LEU A 141 0.00 24.94 -0.29
CA LEU A 141 -1.20 25.50 -0.90
C LEU A 141 -1.92 26.45 0.08
N SER A 142 -1.98 26.10 1.37
CA SER A 142 -2.55 26.97 2.40
C SER A 142 -1.77 28.25 2.55
N LEU A 143 -0.43 28.20 2.56
CA LEU A 143 0.43 29.39 2.60
C LEU A 143 0.20 30.28 1.38
N GLY A 144 0.22 29.72 0.18
CA GLY A 144 0.03 30.47 -1.07
C GLY A 144 -1.36 31.09 -1.15
N SER A 145 -2.41 30.34 -0.82
CA SER A 145 -3.79 30.83 -0.80
C SER A 145 -3.98 31.99 0.19
N LYS A 146 -3.46 31.87 1.42
CA LYS A 146 -3.51 32.95 2.42
C LYS A 146 -2.63 34.12 2.04
N GLY A 147 -1.57 33.93 1.26
CA GLY A 147 -0.73 34.96 0.68
C GLY A 147 -1.35 35.66 -0.54
N GLY A 148 -2.54 35.29 -0.99
CA GLY A 148 -3.26 35.89 -2.09
C GLY A 148 -2.87 35.39 -3.48
N LEU A 149 -2.18 34.24 -3.59
CA LEU A 149 -1.91 33.62 -4.87
C LEU A 149 -3.19 32.99 -5.45
N ASP A 150 -3.34 33.07 -6.77
CA ASP A 150 -4.44 32.42 -7.48
C ASP A 150 -4.29 30.90 -7.41
N TRP A 151 -5.37 30.19 -7.07
CA TRP A 151 -5.39 28.76 -6.87
C TRP A 151 -4.98 27.97 -8.12
N ALA A 152 -5.50 28.34 -9.27
CA ALA A 152 -5.20 27.63 -10.52
C ALA A 152 -3.75 27.89 -10.95
N GLN A 153 -3.26 29.13 -10.79
CA GLN A 153 -1.87 29.46 -11.08
C GLN A 153 -0.89 28.72 -10.17
N MET A 154 -1.21 28.57 -8.88
CA MET A 154 -0.37 27.76 -7.97
C MET A 154 -0.17 26.36 -8.50
N TRP A 155 -1.24 25.68 -8.90
CA TRP A 155 -1.15 24.33 -9.45
C TRP A 155 -0.35 24.27 -10.77
N GLN A 156 -0.51 25.25 -11.65
CA GLN A 156 0.28 25.34 -12.89
C GLN A 156 1.78 25.47 -12.60
N VAL A 157 2.14 26.38 -11.69
CA VAL A 157 3.54 26.63 -11.33
C VAL A 157 4.15 25.43 -10.61
N ILE A 158 3.44 24.84 -9.64
CA ILE A 158 3.89 23.64 -8.93
C ILE A 158 4.13 22.50 -9.94
N GLY A 159 3.17 22.26 -10.86
CA GLY A 159 3.28 21.20 -11.87
C GLY A 159 4.44 21.39 -12.86
N ALA A 160 4.83 22.63 -13.15
CA ALA A 160 5.95 22.98 -14.02
C ALA A 160 7.30 23.03 -13.30
N SER A 161 7.29 23.09 -11.96
CA SER A 161 8.50 23.22 -11.15
C SER A 161 9.17 21.88 -10.88
N ALA A 162 10.37 21.92 -10.27
CA ALA A 162 11.13 20.74 -9.87
C ALA A 162 10.40 19.82 -8.87
N VAL A 163 9.42 20.36 -8.10
CA VAL A 163 8.61 19.58 -7.15
C VAL A 163 7.38 18.93 -7.80
N GLY A 164 7.11 19.22 -9.09
CA GLY A 164 6.02 18.66 -9.88
C GLY A 164 6.23 17.19 -10.24
N SER A 165 6.35 16.32 -9.23
CA SER A 165 6.50 14.87 -9.41
C SER A 165 5.23 14.22 -10.03
N PRO A 166 5.31 12.98 -10.54
CA PRO A 166 4.13 12.29 -11.09
C PRO A 166 2.95 12.22 -10.11
N ILE A 167 3.19 12.03 -8.82
CA ILE A 167 2.12 12.00 -7.81
C ILE A 167 1.51 13.38 -7.59
N VAL A 168 2.31 14.44 -7.55
CA VAL A 168 1.81 15.83 -7.45
C VAL A 168 0.94 16.16 -8.66
N LYS A 169 1.38 15.82 -9.87
CA LYS A 169 0.61 16.03 -11.11
C LYS A 169 -0.69 15.21 -11.10
N ALA A 170 -0.65 13.96 -10.66
CA ALA A 170 -1.86 13.13 -10.58
C ALA A 170 -2.88 13.72 -9.58
N LYS A 171 -2.43 14.21 -8.43
CA LYS A 171 -3.29 14.86 -7.43
C LYS A 171 -3.79 16.23 -7.87
N SER A 172 -3.05 16.97 -8.68
CA SER A 172 -3.48 18.30 -9.15
C SER A 172 -4.79 18.25 -9.93
N VAL A 173 -5.10 17.17 -10.63
CA VAL A 173 -6.33 16.99 -11.41
C VAL A 173 -7.58 17.11 -10.52
N GLN A 174 -7.56 16.50 -9.35
CA GLN A 174 -8.66 16.54 -8.39
C GLN A 174 -8.60 17.79 -7.51
N LEU A 175 -7.45 18.02 -6.87
CA LEU A 175 -7.31 19.05 -5.84
C LEU A 175 -7.42 20.47 -6.40
N SER A 176 -7.04 20.70 -7.68
CA SER A 176 -7.24 22.01 -8.31
C SER A 176 -8.72 22.39 -8.43
N GLN A 177 -9.62 21.42 -8.43
CA GLN A 177 -11.07 21.58 -8.49
C GLN A 177 -11.75 21.41 -7.12
N HIS A 178 -10.98 21.32 -6.04
CA HIS A 178 -11.48 20.98 -4.69
C HIS A 178 -12.27 19.67 -4.68
N ASP A 179 -11.92 18.71 -5.54
CA ASP A 179 -12.51 17.37 -5.55
C ASP A 179 -11.70 16.47 -4.62
N TYR A 180 -12.33 16.00 -3.55
CA TYR A 180 -11.77 15.10 -2.56
C TYR A 180 -12.38 13.70 -2.63
N THR A 181 -12.94 13.33 -3.77
CA THR A 181 -13.43 11.96 -4.02
C THR A 181 -12.30 10.96 -3.79
N PRO A 182 -12.48 9.97 -2.90
CA PRO A 182 -11.38 9.14 -2.45
C PRO A 182 -10.92 8.16 -3.53
N THR A 183 -9.65 8.15 -3.82
CA THR A 183 -8.94 7.02 -4.43
C THR A 183 -8.32 6.12 -3.35
N PHE A 184 -8.03 6.71 -2.20
CA PHE A 184 -7.57 6.09 -0.97
C PHE A 184 -7.94 7.03 0.18
N THR A 185 -8.67 6.55 1.18
CA THR A 185 -9.24 7.44 2.21
C THR A 185 -8.21 7.88 3.24
N VAL A 186 -8.52 8.96 4.00
CA VAL A 186 -7.73 9.38 5.16
C VAL A 186 -7.58 8.22 6.14
N HIS A 187 -8.66 7.50 6.47
CA HIS A 187 -8.61 6.33 7.36
C HIS A 187 -7.66 5.23 6.86
N GLN A 188 -7.69 4.94 5.56
CA GLN A 188 -6.79 3.95 4.97
C GLN A 188 -5.32 4.39 5.04
N MET A 189 -5.04 5.67 4.76
CA MET A 189 -3.67 6.20 4.86
C MET A 189 -3.20 6.24 6.31
N MET A 190 -4.06 6.61 7.26
CA MET A 190 -3.72 6.57 8.70
C MET A 190 -3.33 5.16 9.15
N LYS A 191 -4.02 4.12 8.67
CA LYS A 191 -3.61 2.74 8.95
C LYS A 191 -2.19 2.47 8.44
N ASP A 192 -1.87 2.88 7.22
CA ASP A 192 -0.54 2.69 6.65
C ASP A 192 0.53 3.52 7.39
N VAL A 193 0.20 4.77 7.75
CA VAL A 193 1.09 5.63 8.58
C VAL A 193 1.37 4.96 9.94
N GLY A 194 0.37 4.35 10.57
CA GLY A 194 0.55 3.58 11.80
C GLY A 194 1.55 2.42 11.62
N LEU A 195 1.46 1.67 10.51
CA LEU A 195 2.42 0.61 10.18
C LEU A 195 3.84 1.14 9.96
N MET A 196 3.97 2.32 9.33
CA MET A 196 5.27 2.96 9.10
C MET A 196 5.91 3.44 10.41
N LEU A 197 5.13 4.06 11.31
CA LEU A 197 5.59 4.51 12.62
C LEU A 197 6.02 3.32 13.47
N GLN A 198 5.28 2.22 13.44
CA GLN A 198 5.66 0.98 14.12
C GLN A 198 6.96 0.42 13.55
N ALA A 199 7.09 0.33 12.23
CA ALA A 199 8.34 -0.13 11.60
C ALA A 199 9.52 0.78 11.95
N GLY A 200 9.31 2.11 12.01
CA GLY A 200 10.32 3.06 12.48
C GLY A 200 10.75 2.80 13.91
N ALA A 201 9.82 2.54 14.81
CA ALA A 201 10.11 2.19 16.22
C ALA A 201 10.90 0.88 16.31
N ASP A 202 10.47 -0.16 15.62
CA ASP A 202 11.12 -1.48 15.62
C ASP A 202 12.55 -1.43 15.06
N LEU A 203 12.79 -0.56 14.09
CA LEU A 203 14.09 -0.37 13.45
C LEU A 203 14.93 0.76 14.08
N HIS A 204 14.44 1.41 15.12
CA HIS A 204 15.07 2.56 15.79
C HIS A 204 15.33 3.75 14.83
N VAL A 205 14.44 3.97 13.86
CA VAL A 205 14.49 5.10 12.92
C VAL A 205 13.49 6.15 13.36
N PRO A 206 13.91 7.37 13.74
CA PRO A 206 12.99 8.45 14.07
C PRO A 206 12.27 8.96 12.82
N LEU A 207 10.95 9.09 12.90
CA LEU A 207 10.08 9.57 11.81
C LEU A 207 9.26 10.80 12.26
N PRO A 208 9.91 11.95 12.62
CA PRO A 208 9.20 13.10 13.18
C PRO A 208 8.21 13.72 12.20
N GLN A 209 8.54 13.87 10.92
CA GLN A 209 7.66 14.41 9.89
C GLN A 209 6.41 13.54 9.74
N LEU A 210 6.57 12.21 9.72
CA LEU A 210 5.45 11.28 9.60
C LEU A 210 4.54 11.33 10.83
N SER A 211 5.12 11.54 12.02
CA SER A 211 4.34 11.72 13.26
C SER A 211 3.47 12.99 13.19
N LEU A 212 3.98 14.08 12.63
CA LEU A 212 3.20 15.30 12.38
C LEU A 212 2.11 15.05 11.33
N THR A 213 2.41 14.35 10.25
CA THR A 213 1.42 13.97 9.22
C THR A 213 0.29 13.13 9.83
N MET A 214 0.59 12.21 10.75
CA MET A 214 -0.44 11.48 11.48
C MET A 214 -1.36 12.41 12.27
N GLN A 215 -0.82 13.45 12.94
CA GLN A 215 -1.63 14.42 13.68
C GLN A 215 -2.54 15.25 12.73
N GLN A 216 -2.05 15.63 11.56
CA GLN A 216 -2.87 16.32 10.55
C GLN A 216 -4.03 15.43 10.08
N MET A 217 -3.76 14.16 9.79
CA MET A 217 -4.81 13.18 9.43
C MET A 217 -5.82 12.96 10.55
N GLN A 218 -5.37 12.89 11.80
CA GLN A 218 -6.28 12.81 12.96
C GLN A 218 -7.15 14.05 13.08
N ALA A 219 -6.62 15.24 12.79
CA ALA A 219 -7.40 16.47 12.78
C ALA A 219 -8.48 16.45 11.68
N ALA A 220 -8.15 15.96 10.47
CA ALA A 220 -9.12 15.78 9.39
C ALA A 220 -10.24 14.79 9.78
N VAL A 221 -9.90 13.66 10.39
CA VAL A 221 -10.90 12.69 10.90
C VAL A 221 -11.80 13.33 11.97
N ALA A 222 -11.23 14.16 12.86
CA ALA A 222 -12.02 14.86 13.88
C ALA A 222 -12.99 15.90 13.28
N GLN A 223 -12.71 16.39 12.06
CA GLN A 223 -13.59 17.28 11.30
C GLN A 223 -14.65 16.52 10.47
N GLY A 224 -14.57 15.21 10.40
CA GLY A 224 -15.51 14.36 9.64
C GLY A 224 -14.99 13.93 8.27
N ASP A 225 -13.74 14.25 7.93
CA ASP A 225 -13.16 14.04 6.58
C ASP A 225 -12.49 12.67 6.42
N GLY A 226 -12.68 11.75 7.37
CA GLY A 226 -12.02 10.44 7.39
C GLY A 226 -12.25 9.57 6.16
N GLU A 227 -13.40 9.73 5.48
CA GLU A 227 -13.76 9.00 4.26
C GLU A 227 -13.41 9.77 2.97
N LEU A 228 -12.90 11.00 3.07
CA LEU A 228 -12.38 11.74 1.92
C LEU A 228 -11.02 11.18 1.49
N ASP A 229 -10.56 11.61 0.31
CA ASP A 229 -9.21 11.29 -0.16
C ASP A 229 -8.14 11.74 0.84
N TYR A 230 -7.10 10.93 1.03
CA TYR A 230 -6.02 11.20 2.00
C TYR A 230 -5.31 12.55 1.79
N ALA A 231 -5.50 13.18 0.66
CA ALA A 231 -4.98 14.51 0.39
C ALA A 231 -5.92 15.65 0.83
N ALA A 232 -7.02 15.34 1.54
CA ALA A 232 -7.92 16.33 2.15
C ALA A 232 -7.43 16.91 3.49
N ILE A 233 -6.17 16.60 3.90
CA ILE A 233 -5.53 17.05 5.15
C ILE A 233 -4.97 18.47 5.07
#